data_b62c74ed753a96d8aa485d89abd4e08e
#
_entry.id   b62c74ed753a96d8aa485d89abd4e08e
#
_cell.length_a   1.000
_cell.length_b   1.000
_cell.length_c   1.000
_cell.angle_alpha   90.00
_cell.angle_beta   90.00
_cell.angle_gamma   90.00
#
_symmetry.space_group_name_H-M   'P 1'
#
loop_
_entity.id
_entity.type
_entity.pdbx_description
1 polymer ?
#
loop_
_entity_poly.entity_id
_entity_poly.type
_entity_poly.pdbx_seq_one_letter_code
_entity_poly.pdbx_strand_id
1 'polypeptide(L)'
;MKANDGTMKYRIEKDTLGEVKIPSEKLWGAQTERSRKNFKIGPEGSMPLEIIYAYSIIKKCAAKTNNYLGVLSNEKSDLICKVCDEISSGLHDEHFPLVIWQTGSGTQTNMNINEVISNRIQQLIGKKLDEERFVNSNDDVNKSQSSNDTFPTAMNIAAYQTVKHKTIPALKILLKSLQKKSNEFKNIIKIGRTH
;
A
#
# COMPACT_ATOMS: atom_id res chain seq x y z
N MET A 1 -2.98 -34.01 19.53
CA MET A 1 -2.35 -33.02 18.64
C MET A 1 -2.65 -33.41 17.21
N LYS A 2 -3.58 -32.72 16.52
CA LYS A 2 -3.82 -32.96 15.11
C LYS A 2 -2.73 -32.21 14.35
N ALA A 3 -1.92 -32.93 13.59
CA ALA A 3 -0.96 -32.34 12.64
C ALA A 3 -1.73 -31.43 11.69
N ASN A 4 -1.32 -30.16 11.64
CA ASN A 4 -1.86 -29.20 10.68
C ASN A 4 -1.27 -29.60 9.32
N ASP A 5 -2.06 -30.24 8.48
CA ASP A 5 -1.69 -30.60 7.11
C ASP A 5 -1.54 -29.29 6.34
N GLY A 6 -0.29 -28.90 6.07
CA GLY A 6 0.10 -27.60 5.51
C GLY A 6 -0.22 -27.42 4.02
N THR A 7 -1.34 -28.00 3.53
CA THR A 7 -1.82 -27.74 2.18
C THR A 7 -2.38 -26.33 2.09
N MET A 8 -1.65 -25.43 1.38
CA MET A 8 -2.15 -24.09 1.05
C MET A 8 -3.50 -24.23 0.36
N LYS A 9 -4.53 -23.63 0.95
CA LYS A 9 -5.85 -23.54 0.32
C LYS A 9 -5.84 -22.40 -0.69
N TYR A 10 -6.46 -22.61 -1.84
CA TYR A 10 -6.60 -21.62 -2.90
C TYR A 10 -8.07 -21.32 -3.14
N ARG A 11 -8.37 -20.06 -3.49
CA ARG A 11 -9.62 -19.67 -4.12
C ARG A 11 -9.37 -19.36 -5.60
N ILE A 12 -10.42 -19.42 -6.40
CA ILE A 12 -10.38 -19.07 -7.83
C ILE A 12 -11.09 -17.73 -7.97
N GLU A 13 -10.38 -16.74 -8.53
CA GLU A 13 -10.99 -15.49 -9.00
C GLU A 13 -10.91 -15.44 -10.52
N LYS A 14 -11.81 -14.69 -11.15
CA LYS A 14 -11.89 -14.54 -12.60
C LYS A 14 -11.80 -13.07 -12.98
N ASP A 15 -10.99 -12.78 -13.97
CA ASP A 15 -10.91 -11.48 -14.64
C ASP A 15 -11.17 -11.65 -16.15
N THR A 16 -10.96 -10.60 -16.94
CA THR A 16 -11.13 -10.64 -18.41
C THR A 16 -10.18 -11.59 -19.11
N LEU A 17 -9.08 -11.99 -18.47
CA LEU A 17 -8.07 -12.91 -19.00
C LEU A 17 -8.28 -14.36 -18.54
N GLY A 18 -9.34 -14.64 -17.76
CA GLY A 18 -9.71 -15.97 -17.30
C GLY A 18 -9.49 -16.20 -15.81
N GLU A 19 -9.42 -17.47 -15.41
CA GLU A 19 -9.31 -17.88 -14.02
C GLU A 19 -7.89 -17.74 -13.47
N VAL A 20 -7.80 -17.33 -12.18
CA VAL A 20 -6.55 -17.21 -11.45
C VAL A 20 -6.70 -17.85 -10.06
N LYS A 21 -5.76 -18.72 -9.70
CA LYS A 21 -5.67 -19.32 -8.36
C LYS A 21 -4.91 -18.36 -7.43
N ILE A 22 -5.54 -18.02 -6.30
CA ILE A 22 -5.00 -17.09 -5.29
C ILE A 22 -5.02 -17.81 -3.94
N PRO A 23 -3.98 -17.69 -3.08
CA PRO A 23 -4.04 -18.23 -1.73
C PRO A 23 -5.25 -17.67 -0.97
N SER A 24 -6.02 -18.56 -0.32
CA SER A 24 -7.34 -18.19 0.22
C SER A 24 -7.29 -17.15 1.32
N GLU A 25 -6.18 -17.07 2.06
CA GLU A 25 -5.96 -16.12 3.14
C GLU A 25 -5.53 -14.72 2.67
N LYS A 26 -5.13 -14.58 1.39
CA LYS A 26 -4.63 -13.31 0.87
C LYS A 26 -5.75 -12.41 0.36
N LEU A 27 -5.63 -11.11 0.65
CA LEU A 27 -6.64 -10.11 0.26
C LEU A 27 -6.43 -9.53 -1.15
N TRP A 28 -5.30 -9.78 -1.79
CA TRP A 28 -5.16 -9.35 -3.19
C TRP A 28 -6.04 -10.21 -4.11
N GLY A 29 -6.30 -9.69 -5.31
CA GLY A 29 -7.16 -10.34 -6.29
C GLY A 29 -6.40 -10.85 -7.52
N ALA A 30 -7.16 -11.09 -8.58
CA ALA A 30 -6.65 -11.70 -9.82
C ALA A 30 -5.58 -10.86 -10.51
N GLN A 31 -5.73 -9.54 -10.57
CA GLN A 31 -4.77 -8.66 -11.25
C GLN A 31 -3.43 -8.61 -10.52
N THR A 32 -3.44 -8.54 -9.19
CA THR A 32 -2.23 -8.61 -8.37
C THR A 32 -1.54 -9.96 -8.53
N GLU A 33 -2.28 -11.07 -8.52
CA GLU A 33 -1.69 -12.39 -8.68
C GLU A 33 -1.05 -12.58 -10.07
N ARG A 34 -1.64 -12.00 -11.13
CA ARG A 34 -1.02 -11.98 -12.46
C ARG A 34 0.26 -11.14 -12.46
N SER A 35 0.25 -9.98 -11.82
CA SER A 35 1.44 -9.14 -11.69
C SER A 35 2.58 -9.87 -10.99
N ARG A 36 2.30 -10.57 -9.88
CA ARG A 36 3.29 -11.43 -9.18
C ARG A 36 3.91 -12.49 -10.10
N LYS A 37 3.10 -13.09 -10.98
CA LYS A 37 3.56 -14.12 -11.91
C LYS A 37 4.36 -13.55 -13.08
N ASN A 38 4.00 -12.35 -13.54
CA ASN A 38 4.60 -11.73 -14.72
C ASN A 38 5.91 -10.98 -14.39
N PHE A 39 5.99 -10.32 -13.22
CA PHE A 39 7.13 -9.49 -12.83
C PHE A 39 7.93 -10.16 -11.70
N LYS A 40 8.88 -11.01 -12.07
CA LYS A 40 9.77 -11.73 -11.15
C LYS A 40 11.16 -11.09 -11.08
N ILE A 41 11.21 -9.78 -10.94
CA ILE A 41 12.46 -9.00 -10.92
C ILE A 41 12.61 -8.35 -9.55
N GLY A 42 13.60 -8.80 -8.80
CA GLY A 42 13.85 -8.35 -7.43
C GLY A 42 13.01 -9.11 -6.37
N PRO A 43 13.14 -8.73 -5.10
CA PRO A 43 12.43 -9.39 -4.02
C PRO A 43 10.93 -9.08 -4.03
N GLU A 44 10.13 -10.10 -3.73
CA GLU A 44 8.69 -9.94 -3.52
C GLU A 44 8.41 -8.96 -2.39
N GLY A 45 7.38 -8.12 -2.53
CA GLY A 45 7.04 -7.09 -1.54
C GLY A 45 8.02 -5.90 -1.51
N SER A 46 8.82 -5.69 -2.57
CA SER A 46 9.77 -4.58 -2.62
C SER A 46 9.13 -3.21 -2.94
N MET A 47 7.84 -3.13 -3.29
CA MET A 47 7.15 -1.85 -3.38
C MET A 47 7.12 -1.21 -1.99
N PRO A 48 7.64 0.04 -1.83
CA PRO A 48 7.69 0.69 -0.52
C PRO A 48 6.30 0.84 0.12
N LEU A 49 6.17 0.41 1.37
CA LEU A 49 4.90 0.51 2.12
C LEU A 49 4.47 1.96 2.30
N GLU A 50 5.38 2.91 2.33
CA GLU A 50 5.08 4.34 2.36
C GLU A 50 4.21 4.78 1.16
N ILE A 51 4.40 4.16 -0.01
CA ILE A 51 3.56 4.40 -1.19
C ILE A 51 2.17 3.79 -0.98
N ILE A 52 2.08 2.60 -0.39
CA ILE A 52 0.80 1.94 -0.07
C ILE A 52 -0.01 2.78 0.93
N TYR A 53 0.65 3.27 1.99
CA TYR A 53 0.00 4.16 2.98
C TYR A 53 -0.44 5.49 2.37
N ALA A 54 0.35 6.06 1.46
CA ALA A 54 -0.04 7.26 0.71
C ALA A 54 -1.25 6.99 -0.20
N TYR A 55 -1.28 5.83 -0.86
CA TYR A 55 -2.43 5.42 -1.64
C TYR A 55 -3.71 5.27 -0.80
N SER A 56 -3.62 4.73 0.42
CA SER A 56 -4.79 4.62 1.28
C SER A 56 -5.39 5.99 1.61
N ILE A 57 -4.55 7.03 1.78
CA ILE A 57 -5.02 8.41 1.95
C ILE A 57 -5.78 8.88 0.70
N ILE A 58 -5.21 8.64 -0.49
CA ILE A 58 -5.85 9.01 -1.77
C ILE A 58 -7.19 8.30 -1.93
N LYS A 59 -7.26 6.99 -1.70
CA LYS A 59 -8.49 6.20 -1.81
C LYS A 59 -9.56 6.68 -0.83
N LYS A 60 -9.17 7.01 0.41
CA LYS A 60 -10.06 7.58 1.41
C LYS A 60 -10.62 8.94 0.98
N CYS A 61 -9.77 9.82 0.44
CA CYS A 61 -10.20 11.12 -0.08
C CYS A 61 -11.13 10.96 -1.29
N ALA A 62 -10.79 10.08 -2.23
CA ALA A 62 -11.61 9.81 -3.40
C ALA A 62 -12.99 9.24 -3.02
N ALA A 63 -13.06 8.29 -2.09
CA ALA A 63 -14.31 7.74 -1.61
C ALA A 63 -15.22 8.81 -0.99
N LYS A 64 -14.67 9.68 -0.13
CA LYS A 64 -15.40 10.80 0.46
C LYS A 64 -15.89 11.79 -0.57
N THR A 65 -15.05 12.14 -1.54
CA THR A 65 -15.42 13.08 -2.62
C THR A 65 -16.50 12.49 -3.51
N ASN A 66 -16.35 11.23 -3.92
CA ASN A 66 -17.36 10.54 -4.73
C ASN A 66 -18.70 10.39 -3.98
N ASN A 67 -18.66 10.21 -2.68
CA ASN A 67 -19.86 10.20 -1.84
C ASN A 67 -20.50 11.60 -1.78
N TYR A 68 -19.74 12.64 -1.52
CA TYR A 68 -20.23 14.03 -1.51
C TYR A 68 -20.87 14.42 -2.84
N LEU A 69 -20.33 13.95 -3.95
CA LEU A 69 -20.87 14.18 -5.30
C LEU A 69 -22.06 13.25 -5.65
N GLY A 70 -22.48 12.36 -4.75
CA GLY A 70 -23.63 11.49 -4.95
C GLY A 70 -23.38 10.30 -5.90
N VAL A 71 -22.11 10.03 -6.29
CA VAL A 71 -21.75 8.94 -7.22
C VAL A 71 -21.25 7.68 -6.52
N LEU A 72 -21.13 7.70 -5.19
CA LEU A 72 -20.83 6.56 -4.31
C LEU A 72 -21.73 6.63 -3.08
N SER A 73 -22.34 5.50 -2.68
CA SER A 73 -23.22 5.47 -1.50
C SER A 73 -22.46 5.71 -0.20
N ASN A 74 -23.15 6.20 0.84
CA ASN A 74 -22.58 6.40 2.18
C ASN A 74 -21.97 5.11 2.72
N GLU A 75 -22.71 4.02 2.65
CA GLU A 75 -22.27 2.72 3.18
C GLU A 75 -20.96 2.24 2.53
N LYS A 76 -20.86 2.32 1.19
CA LYS A 76 -19.63 1.95 0.48
C LYS A 76 -18.47 2.89 0.84
N SER A 77 -18.72 4.20 0.92
CA SER A 77 -17.72 5.19 1.28
C SER A 77 -17.15 4.95 2.69
N ASP A 78 -18.02 4.69 3.66
CA ASP A 78 -17.61 4.45 5.05
C ASP A 78 -16.77 3.16 5.18
N LEU A 79 -17.17 2.10 4.49
CA LEU A 79 -16.40 0.85 4.46
C LEU A 79 -15.03 1.02 3.80
N ILE A 80 -14.95 1.73 2.67
CA ILE A 80 -13.68 2.06 2.02
C ILE A 80 -12.78 2.87 2.96
N CYS A 81 -13.34 3.91 3.61
CA CYS A 81 -12.60 4.75 4.55
C CYS A 81 -12.05 3.93 5.72
N LYS A 82 -12.86 3.02 6.29
CA LYS A 82 -12.45 2.15 7.38
C LYS A 82 -11.26 1.26 6.98
N VAL A 83 -11.32 0.61 5.83
CA VAL A 83 -10.22 -0.25 5.36
C VAL A 83 -8.98 0.58 5.00
N CYS A 84 -9.13 1.79 4.47
CA CYS A 84 -8.01 2.69 4.25
C CYS A 84 -7.30 3.04 5.57
N ASP A 85 -8.03 3.22 6.67
CA ASP A 85 -7.44 3.44 7.99
C ASP A 85 -6.72 2.19 8.53
N GLU A 86 -7.28 0.98 8.31
CA GLU A 86 -6.61 -0.28 8.62
C GLU A 86 -5.27 -0.39 7.85
N ILE A 87 -5.25 -0.10 6.54
CA ILE A 87 -4.04 -0.13 5.71
C ILE A 87 -3.02 0.90 6.21
N SER A 88 -3.43 2.14 6.47
CA SER A 88 -2.55 3.20 6.98
C SER A 88 -1.88 2.84 8.31
N SER A 89 -2.51 1.99 9.12
CA SER A 89 -1.97 1.51 10.40
C SER A 89 -1.02 0.30 10.26
N GLY A 90 -0.83 -0.23 9.05
CA GLY A 90 0.03 -1.38 8.79
C GLY A 90 -0.62 -2.74 9.03
N LEU A 91 -1.94 -2.81 9.26
CA LEU A 91 -2.62 -4.09 9.55
C LEU A 91 -2.62 -5.09 8.38
N HIS A 92 -2.35 -4.63 7.15
CA HIS A 92 -2.49 -5.43 5.93
C HIS A 92 -1.23 -5.46 5.07
N ASP A 93 -0.05 -5.14 5.63
CA ASP A 93 1.22 -5.04 4.91
C ASP A 93 1.56 -6.30 4.12
N GLU A 94 1.23 -7.47 4.64
CA GLU A 94 1.45 -8.78 4.01
C GLU A 94 0.60 -9.03 2.75
N HIS A 95 -0.34 -8.15 2.42
CA HIS A 95 -1.19 -8.24 1.26
C HIS A 95 -0.73 -7.37 0.08
N PHE A 96 0.48 -6.78 0.18
CA PHE A 96 1.11 -5.96 -0.86
C PHE A 96 2.40 -6.60 -1.39
N PRO A 97 2.29 -7.70 -2.15
CA PRO A 97 3.43 -8.54 -2.52
C PRO A 97 4.20 -8.02 -3.75
N LEU A 98 3.79 -6.91 -4.36
CA LEU A 98 4.32 -6.50 -5.64
C LEU A 98 5.75 -5.98 -5.56
N VAL A 99 6.48 -6.14 -6.66
CA VAL A 99 7.85 -5.64 -6.81
C VAL A 99 7.85 -4.22 -7.37
N ILE A 100 8.96 -3.48 -7.16
CA ILE A 100 9.15 -2.16 -7.76
C ILE A 100 9.18 -2.25 -9.30
N TRP A 101 9.81 -3.30 -9.84
CA TRP A 101 9.99 -3.52 -11.26
C TRP A 101 8.72 -4.10 -11.89
N GLN A 102 7.72 -3.26 -12.05
CA GLN A 102 6.45 -3.51 -12.72
C GLN A 102 6.25 -2.48 -13.83
N THR A 103 5.02 -2.30 -14.35
CA THR A 103 4.75 -1.25 -15.34
C THR A 103 5.02 0.14 -14.77
N GLY A 104 5.61 1.04 -15.58
CA GLY A 104 5.98 2.39 -15.15
C GLY A 104 4.82 3.30 -14.77
N SER A 105 3.59 2.96 -15.18
CA SER A 105 2.36 3.69 -14.80
C SER A 105 1.86 3.43 -13.38
N GLY A 106 2.44 2.43 -12.67
CA GLY A 106 2.00 2.04 -11.33
C GLY A 106 0.62 1.38 -11.26
N THR A 107 0.08 0.95 -12.41
CA THR A 107 -1.27 0.36 -12.49
C THR A 107 -1.41 -0.86 -11.60
N GLN A 108 -0.41 -1.74 -11.54
CA GLN A 108 -0.46 -2.93 -10.71
C GLN A 108 -0.56 -2.59 -9.22
N THR A 109 0.20 -1.61 -8.74
CA THR A 109 0.11 -1.15 -7.35
C THR A 109 -1.26 -0.53 -7.05
N ASN A 110 -1.79 0.28 -7.97
CA ASN A 110 -3.15 0.83 -7.85
C ASN A 110 -4.20 -0.29 -7.77
N MET A 111 -4.08 -1.32 -8.61
CA MET A 111 -5.01 -2.45 -8.58
C MET A 111 -4.85 -3.30 -7.33
N ASN A 112 -3.62 -3.50 -6.84
CA ASN A 112 -3.38 -4.24 -5.61
C ASN A 112 -4.13 -3.60 -4.42
N ILE A 113 -4.01 -2.29 -4.24
CA ILE A 113 -4.73 -1.63 -3.14
C ILE A 113 -6.25 -1.65 -3.34
N ASN A 114 -6.74 -1.50 -4.59
CA ASN A 114 -8.17 -1.61 -4.88
C ASN A 114 -8.72 -2.99 -4.51
N GLU A 115 -7.99 -4.06 -4.88
CA GLU A 115 -8.38 -5.44 -4.59
C GLU A 115 -8.33 -5.74 -3.09
N VAL A 116 -7.30 -5.29 -2.38
CA VAL A 116 -7.19 -5.45 -0.93
C VAL A 116 -8.35 -4.76 -0.21
N ILE A 117 -8.68 -3.52 -0.60
CA ILE A 117 -9.82 -2.78 -0.01
C ILE A 117 -11.12 -3.53 -0.27
N SER A 118 -11.40 -3.92 -1.52
CA SER A 118 -12.62 -4.63 -1.90
C SER A 118 -12.78 -5.95 -1.12
N ASN A 119 -11.71 -6.76 -1.09
CA ASN A 119 -11.72 -8.06 -0.42
C ASN A 119 -11.80 -7.95 1.11
N ARG A 120 -11.15 -6.94 1.71
CA ARG A 120 -11.26 -6.70 3.14
C ARG A 120 -12.68 -6.27 3.53
N ILE A 121 -13.33 -5.43 2.74
CA ILE A 121 -14.74 -5.06 2.94
C ILE A 121 -15.64 -6.30 2.90
N GLN A 122 -15.40 -7.20 1.93
CA GLN A 122 -16.15 -8.45 1.82
C GLN A 122 -16.08 -9.28 3.11
N GLN A 123 -14.89 -9.37 3.72
CA GLN A 123 -14.72 -10.01 5.04
C GLN A 123 -15.45 -9.26 6.16
N LEU A 124 -15.38 -7.91 6.18
CA LEU A 124 -16.01 -7.10 7.23
C LEU A 124 -17.53 -7.25 7.28
N ILE A 125 -18.15 -7.48 6.12
CA ILE A 125 -19.61 -7.72 6.02
C ILE A 125 -19.99 -9.21 6.15
N GLY A 126 -19.03 -10.08 6.50
CA GLY A 126 -19.26 -11.51 6.75
C GLY A 126 -19.48 -12.37 5.51
N LYS A 127 -19.13 -11.86 4.31
CA LYS A 127 -19.23 -12.61 3.05
C LYS A 127 -17.92 -13.30 2.67
N LYS A 128 -17.99 -14.34 1.87
CA LYS A 128 -16.82 -15.05 1.35
C LYS A 128 -16.19 -14.29 0.19
N LEU A 129 -14.89 -14.53 -0.04
CA LEU A 129 -14.14 -13.90 -1.12
C LEU A 129 -14.43 -14.48 -2.53
N ASP A 130 -15.18 -15.56 -2.64
CA ASP A 130 -15.68 -16.16 -3.88
C ASP A 130 -17.10 -15.72 -4.28
N GLU A 131 -17.77 -14.95 -3.40
CA GLU A 131 -19.07 -14.37 -3.68
C GLU A 131 -18.96 -13.03 -4.42
N GLU A 132 -20.08 -12.56 -4.99
CA GLU A 132 -20.18 -11.24 -5.61
C GLU A 132 -19.76 -10.12 -4.65
N ARG A 133 -18.90 -9.23 -5.13
CA ARG A 133 -18.35 -8.13 -4.33
C ARG A 133 -19.40 -7.06 -4.05
N PHE A 134 -19.62 -6.75 -2.78
CA PHE A 134 -20.43 -5.60 -2.37
C PHE A 134 -19.80 -4.28 -2.79
N VAL A 135 -18.46 -4.17 -2.65
CA VAL A 135 -17.66 -3.05 -3.15
C VAL A 135 -16.73 -3.57 -4.23
N ASN A 136 -16.91 -3.11 -5.46
CA ASN A 136 -16.08 -3.51 -6.59
C ASN A 136 -14.76 -2.73 -6.61
N SER A 137 -13.66 -3.42 -6.88
CA SER A 137 -12.32 -2.82 -6.91
C SER A 137 -12.17 -1.74 -7.99
N ASN A 138 -12.76 -1.92 -9.18
CA ASN A 138 -12.71 -0.96 -10.28
C ASN A 138 -13.82 0.09 -10.19
N ASP A 139 -15.06 -0.36 -10.03
CA ASP A 139 -16.23 0.50 -10.21
C ASP A 139 -16.52 1.37 -8.98
N ASP A 140 -16.11 0.93 -7.80
CA ASP A 140 -16.33 1.66 -6.54
C ASP A 140 -15.01 2.22 -5.97
N VAL A 141 -14.00 1.37 -5.69
CA VAL A 141 -12.75 1.82 -5.05
C VAL A 141 -11.94 2.73 -5.97
N ASN A 142 -11.89 2.38 -7.27
CA ASN A 142 -11.15 3.17 -8.27
C ASN A 142 -12.01 4.23 -8.98
N LYS A 143 -13.25 4.42 -8.54
CA LYS A 143 -14.18 5.37 -9.19
C LYS A 143 -13.57 6.76 -9.34
N SER A 144 -13.69 7.34 -10.55
CA SER A 144 -13.20 8.67 -10.91
C SER A 144 -11.67 8.85 -10.79
N GLN A 145 -10.88 7.75 -10.86
CA GLN A 145 -9.44 7.80 -10.70
C GLN A 145 -8.71 7.14 -11.88
N SER A 146 -7.55 7.70 -12.23
CA SER A 146 -6.56 7.10 -13.13
C SER A 146 -5.28 6.78 -12.38
N SER A 147 -4.67 5.60 -12.63
CA SER A 147 -3.36 5.26 -12.06
C SER A 147 -2.24 6.20 -12.51
N ASN A 148 -2.36 6.78 -13.71
CA ASN A 148 -1.40 7.76 -14.22
C ASN A 148 -1.35 9.06 -13.39
N ASP A 149 -2.41 9.35 -12.63
CA ASP A 149 -2.47 10.47 -11.68
C ASP A 149 -2.21 9.99 -10.26
N THR A 150 -2.90 8.95 -9.81
CA THR A 150 -2.86 8.53 -8.40
C THR A 150 -1.52 7.94 -7.98
N PHE A 151 -0.77 7.25 -8.87
CA PHE A 151 0.53 6.70 -8.52
C PHE A 151 1.59 7.78 -8.26
N PRO A 152 1.83 8.76 -9.16
CA PRO A 152 2.75 9.85 -8.87
C PRO A 152 2.29 10.71 -7.69
N THR A 153 0.98 10.89 -7.50
CA THR A 153 0.45 11.57 -6.31
C THR A 153 0.82 10.81 -5.03
N ALA A 154 0.66 9.50 -5.00
CA ALA A 154 1.06 8.66 -3.86
C ALA A 154 2.58 8.76 -3.59
N MET A 155 3.41 8.75 -4.64
CA MET A 155 4.87 8.94 -4.51
C MET A 155 5.21 10.29 -3.85
N ASN A 156 4.58 11.37 -4.27
CA ASN A 156 4.80 12.71 -3.69
C ASN A 156 4.34 12.78 -2.22
N ILE A 157 3.18 12.22 -1.88
CA ILE A 157 2.69 12.17 -0.50
C ILE A 157 3.65 11.35 0.37
N ALA A 158 4.07 10.17 -0.09
CA ALA A 158 4.99 9.29 0.62
C ALA A 158 6.35 9.98 0.87
N ALA A 159 6.91 10.62 -0.15
CA ALA A 159 8.16 11.38 -0.04
C ALA A 159 8.03 12.52 0.97
N TYR A 160 6.99 13.33 0.86
CA TYR A 160 6.76 14.44 1.80
C TYR A 160 6.64 13.96 3.25
N GLN A 161 5.82 12.95 3.50
CA GLN A 161 5.62 12.41 4.84
C GLN A 161 6.92 11.82 5.42
N THR A 162 7.66 11.06 4.62
CA THR A 162 8.93 10.46 5.04
C THR A 162 9.97 11.55 5.36
N VAL A 163 10.11 12.54 4.52
CA VAL A 163 11.02 13.67 4.78
C VAL A 163 10.62 14.41 6.06
N LYS A 164 9.35 14.77 6.20
CA LYS A 164 8.86 15.56 7.32
C LYS A 164 8.92 14.82 8.65
N HIS A 165 8.53 13.55 8.68
CA HIS A 165 8.33 12.81 9.93
C HIS A 165 9.48 11.86 10.29
N LYS A 166 10.36 11.51 9.35
CA LYS A 166 11.51 10.63 9.61
C LYS A 166 12.84 11.35 9.37
N THR A 167 13.08 11.89 8.16
CA THR A 167 14.39 12.42 7.77
C THR A 167 14.76 13.68 8.53
N ILE A 168 13.89 14.69 8.57
CA ILE A 168 14.17 15.96 9.28
C ILE A 168 14.39 15.72 10.79
N PRO A 169 13.57 14.96 11.52
CA PRO A 169 13.84 14.64 12.92
C PRO A 169 15.18 13.93 13.13
N ALA A 170 15.53 12.96 12.30
CA ALA A 170 16.81 12.25 12.38
C ALA A 170 18.01 13.20 12.16
N LEU A 171 17.93 14.08 11.15
CA LEU A 171 18.95 15.10 10.90
C LEU A 171 19.10 16.10 12.07
N LYS A 172 17.99 16.49 12.72
CA LYS A 172 18.05 17.34 13.92
C LYS A 172 18.78 16.68 15.08
N ILE A 173 18.57 15.37 15.28
CA ILE A 173 19.28 14.58 16.31
C ILE A 173 20.77 14.54 16.00
N LEU A 174 21.14 14.25 14.74
CA LEU A 174 22.53 14.22 14.31
C LEU A 174 23.20 15.61 14.48
N LEU A 175 22.53 16.68 14.03
CA LEU A 175 23.02 18.04 14.19
C LEU A 175 23.32 18.39 15.65
N LYS A 176 22.38 18.07 16.56
CA LYS A 176 22.56 18.30 18.00
C LYS A 176 23.79 17.54 18.54
N SER A 177 23.97 16.31 18.11
CA SER A 177 25.10 15.47 18.53
C SER A 177 26.45 16.05 18.05
N LEU A 178 26.51 16.49 16.77
CA LEU A 178 27.69 17.13 16.19
C LEU A 178 28.02 18.46 16.87
N GLN A 179 27.01 19.30 17.14
CA GLN A 179 27.18 20.56 17.86
C GLN A 179 27.72 20.33 19.27
N LYS A 180 27.20 19.32 19.98
CA LYS A 180 27.72 18.94 21.31
C LYS A 180 29.20 18.58 21.25
N LYS A 181 29.58 17.73 20.30
CA LYS A 181 30.98 17.29 20.13
C LYS A 181 31.89 18.43 19.65
N SER A 182 31.43 19.29 18.77
CA SER A 182 32.15 20.49 18.37
C SER A 182 32.48 21.38 19.58
N ASN A 183 31.49 21.64 20.45
CA ASN A 183 31.70 22.43 21.66
C ASN A 183 32.62 21.73 22.67
N GLU A 184 32.51 20.42 22.84
CA GLU A 184 33.36 19.62 23.72
C GLU A 184 34.82 19.69 23.30
N PHE A 185 35.09 19.65 21.98
CA PHE A 185 36.43 19.55 21.44
C PHE A 185 37.01 20.87 20.93
N LYS A 186 36.32 21.99 21.07
CA LYS A 186 36.74 23.27 20.46
C LYS A 186 38.13 23.77 20.93
N ASN A 187 38.56 23.38 22.12
CA ASN A 187 39.87 23.74 22.70
C ASN A 187 40.95 22.67 22.49
N ILE A 188 40.62 21.57 21.79
CA ILE A 188 41.56 20.50 21.49
C ILE A 188 42.22 20.77 20.12
N ILE A 189 43.51 21.01 20.11
CA ILE A 189 44.27 21.17 18.89
C ILE A 189 44.46 19.82 18.22
N LYS A 190 44.13 19.73 16.95
CA LYS A 190 44.28 18.50 16.12
C LYS A 190 44.89 18.86 14.76
N ILE A 191 45.46 17.84 14.14
CA ILE A 191 45.83 17.92 12.73
C ILE A 191 44.54 17.96 11.89
N GLY A 192 44.35 19.03 11.11
CA GLY A 192 43.18 19.18 10.25
C GLY A 192 43.31 18.49 8.90
N ARG A 193 44.58 18.22 8.46
CA ARG A 193 44.86 17.61 7.19
C ARG A 193 46.21 16.91 7.21
N THR A 194 46.32 15.74 6.55
CA THR A 194 47.57 14.99 6.48
C THR A 194 48.38 15.26 5.22
N HIS A 195 47.77 15.71 4.15
CA HIS A 195 48.41 16.14 2.86
C HIS A 195 47.44 16.88 1.95
#